data_a9a19e75003fe0c5334f1519c79b3510
#
_entry.id   a9a19e75003fe0c5334f1519c79b3510
#
_cell.length_a   1.000
_cell.length_b   1.000
_cell.length_c   1.000
_cell.angle_alpha   90.00
_cell.angle_beta   90.00
_cell.angle_gamma   90.00
#
_symmetry.space_group_name_H-M   'P 1'
#
loop_
_entity.id
_entity.type
_entity.pdbx_description
1 polymer ?
#
loop_
_entity_poly.entity_id
_entity_poly.type
_entity_poly.pdbx_seq_one_letter_code
_entity_poly.pdbx_strand_id
1 'polypeptide(L)'
;MNLNEIAKKMCAKGKGILAADESTGTIAKRFKSINVENLEKNRLSFRQTLFDASAMKDYIGGVILFDETIRQTTTLGLTIPELIAKHGAIPGIKVDKGAKPLAGSFDE
;
A
#
# COMPACT_ATOMS: atom_id res chain seq x y z
N MET A 1 12.18 0.76 -17.41
CA MET A 1 13.05 0.97 -16.23
C MET A 1 13.51 -0.40 -15.73
N ASN A 2 14.82 -0.61 -15.55
CA ASN A 2 15.31 -1.88 -15.04
C ASN A 2 15.26 -1.95 -13.51
N LEU A 3 15.54 -3.12 -12.95
CA LEU A 3 15.45 -3.33 -11.49
C LEU A 3 16.38 -2.42 -10.69
N ASN A 4 17.58 -2.16 -11.20
CA ASN A 4 18.53 -1.29 -10.53
C ASN A 4 18.03 0.17 -10.48
N GLU A 5 17.45 0.65 -11.58
CA GLU A 5 16.88 1.99 -11.65
C GLU A 5 15.68 2.13 -10.71
N ILE A 6 14.82 1.10 -10.66
CA ILE A 6 13.67 1.07 -9.76
C ILE A 6 14.13 1.13 -8.32
N ALA A 7 15.10 0.30 -7.94
CA ALA A 7 15.63 0.27 -6.56
C ALA A 7 16.24 1.62 -6.17
N LYS A 8 17.02 2.24 -7.06
CA LYS A 8 17.61 3.55 -6.81
C LYS A 8 16.57 4.64 -6.65
N LYS A 9 15.52 4.61 -7.45
CA LYS A 9 14.44 5.59 -7.38
C LYS A 9 13.64 5.44 -6.09
N MET A 10 13.32 4.19 -5.69
CA MET A 10 12.58 3.93 -4.45
C MET A 10 13.36 4.34 -3.21
N CYS A 11 14.68 4.18 -3.24
CA CYS A 11 15.57 4.47 -2.11
C CYS A 11 16.37 5.75 -2.31
N ALA A 12 15.87 6.69 -3.11
CA ALA A 12 16.53 7.98 -3.29
C ALA A 12 16.71 8.71 -1.97
N LYS A 13 17.74 9.55 -1.90
CA LYS A 13 18.06 10.30 -0.68
C LYS A 13 16.86 11.09 -0.17
N GLY A 14 16.52 10.91 1.10
CA GLY A 14 15.38 11.56 1.72
C GLY A 14 14.05 10.88 1.44
N LYS A 15 14.04 9.73 0.77
CA LYS A 15 12.82 8.97 0.44
C LYS A 15 12.78 7.67 1.21
N GLY A 16 11.61 7.30 1.67
CA GLY A 16 11.35 6.01 2.31
C GLY A 16 10.36 5.18 1.51
N ILE A 17 10.19 3.93 1.92
CA ILE A 17 9.17 3.04 1.36
C ILE A 17 8.02 2.97 2.36
N LEU A 18 6.82 3.28 1.90
CA LEU A 18 5.61 3.20 2.72
C LEU A 18 4.99 1.81 2.59
N ALA A 19 4.87 1.09 3.69
CA ALA A 19 4.16 -0.18 3.72
C ALA A 19 2.67 0.11 3.97
N ALA A 20 1.88 0.09 2.92
CA ALA A 20 0.43 0.31 2.97
C ALA A 20 -0.31 -0.93 2.48
N ASP A 21 0.21 -2.09 2.84
CA ASP A 21 -0.23 -3.40 2.36
C ASP A 21 -1.04 -4.17 3.41
N GLU A 22 -1.58 -3.48 4.39
CA GLU A 22 -2.40 -4.12 5.42
C GLU A 22 -3.53 -4.92 4.79
N SER A 23 -3.65 -6.18 5.20
CA SER A 23 -4.75 -7.04 4.77
C SER A 23 -6.09 -6.49 5.27
N THR A 24 -7.18 -6.99 4.70
CA THR A 24 -8.53 -6.61 5.15
C THR A 24 -8.73 -6.85 6.64
N GLY A 25 -8.20 -7.97 7.17
CA GLY A 25 -8.29 -8.26 8.60
C GLY A 25 -7.51 -7.28 9.48
N THR A 26 -6.35 -6.84 9.04
CA THR A 26 -5.55 -5.85 9.76
C THR A 26 -6.24 -4.48 9.75
N ILE A 27 -6.79 -4.06 8.62
CA ILE A 27 -7.56 -2.82 8.52
C ILE A 27 -8.81 -2.88 9.40
N ALA A 28 -9.47 -4.05 9.47
CA ALA A 28 -10.63 -4.22 10.34
C ALA A 28 -10.32 -3.88 11.79
N LYS A 29 -9.16 -4.32 12.28
CA LYS A 29 -8.74 -4.03 13.65
C LYS A 29 -8.51 -2.53 13.87
N ARG A 30 -7.92 -1.85 12.90
CA ARG A 30 -7.67 -0.41 12.97
C ARG A 30 -8.98 0.38 12.94
N PHE A 31 -9.91 0.01 12.04
CA PHE A 31 -11.21 0.68 11.93
C PHE A 31 -12.07 0.49 13.17
N LYS A 32 -12.01 -0.70 13.80
CA LYS A 32 -12.73 -0.96 15.03
C LYS A 32 -12.34 0.02 16.15
N SER A 33 -11.07 0.37 16.23
CA SER A 33 -10.58 1.29 17.27
C SER A 33 -11.13 2.72 17.13
N ILE A 34 -11.59 3.09 15.94
CA ILE A 34 -12.16 4.43 15.66
C ILE A 34 -13.64 4.37 15.26
N ASN A 35 -14.29 3.24 15.49
CA ASN A 35 -15.71 3.01 15.20
C ASN A 35 -16.09 3.22 13.71
N VAL A 36 -15.22 2.84 12.80
CA VAL A 36 -15.48 2.87 11.37
C VAL A 36 -15.76 1.44 10.89
N GLU A 37 -16.81 1.28 10.08
CA GLU A 37 -17.13 -0.02 9.49
C GLU A 37 -16.07 -0.44 8.47
N ASN A 38 -15.71 -1.73 8.46
CA ASN A 38 -14.74 -2.27 7.53
C ASN A 38 -15.38 -2.61 6.18
N LEU A 39 -15.76 -1.58 5.43
CA LEU A 39 -16.33 -1.69 4.09
C LEU A 39 -15.28 -1.33 3.05
N GLU A 40 -15.41 -1.90 1.85
CA GLU A 40 -14.47 -1.60 0.74
C GLU A 40 -14.35 -0.10 0.48
N LYS A 41 -15.48 0.61 0.46
CA LYS A 41 -15.48 2.07 0.26
C LYS A 41 -14.70 2.81 1.34
N ASN A 42 -14.75 2.35 2.58
CA ASN A 42 -14.03 2.97 3.69
C ASN A 42 -12.53 2.68 3.60
N ARG A 43 -12.17 1.46 3.19
CA ARG A 43 -10.77 1.10 2.94
C ARG A 43 -10.19 1.93 1.80
N LEU A 44 -10.94 2.10 0.72
CA LEU A 44 -10.52 2.93 -0.40
C LEU A 44 -10.34 4.39 0.03
N SER A 45 -11.31 4.94 0.75
CA SER A 45 -11.25 6.33 1.23
C SER A 45 -10.03 6.57 2.11
N PHE A 46 -9.76 5.66 3.04
CA PHE A 46 -8.58 5.72 3.91
C PHE A 46 -7.28 5.73 3.09
N ARG A 47 -7.15 4.81 2.14
CA ARG A 47 -5.96 4.69 1.32
C ARG A 47 -5.81 5.84 0.33
N GLN A 48 -6.90 6.28 -0.26
CA GLN A 48 -6.88 7.44 -1.15
C GLN A 48 -6.40 8.69 -0.41
N THR A 49 -6.91 8.94 0.79
CA THR A 49 -6.49 10.07 1.62
C THR A 49 -5.00 10.00 1.93
N LEU A 50 -4.50 8.82 2.29
CA LEU A 50 -3.09 8.61 2.59
C LEU A 50 -2.21 8.89 1.37
N PHE A 51 -2.58 8.34 0.20
CA PHE A 51 -1.75 8.44 -1.00
C PHE A 51 -1.86 9.80 -1.68
N ASP A 52 -2.88 10.59 -1.37
CA ASP A 52 -3.04 11.95 -1.90
C ASP A 52 -2.43 13.01 -0.96
N ALA A 53 -1.83 12.59 0.12
CA ALA A 53 -1.18 13.51 1.05
C ALA A 53 0.05 14.17 0.42
N SER A 54 0.26 15.46 0.68
CA SER A 54 1.37 16.21 0.11
C SER A 54 2.75 15.64 0.49
N ALA A 55 2.86 15.02 1.66
CA ALA A 55 4.09 14.39 2.12
C ALA A 55 4.54 13.23 1.23
N MET A 56 3.64 12.60 0.47
CA MET A 56 3.97 11.53 -0.46
C MET A 56 5.03 11.98 -1.47
N LYS A 57 4.85 13.15 -2.05
CA LYS A 57 5.77 13.69 -3.06
C LYS A 57 7.18 13.90 -2.50
N ASP A 58 7.27 14.39 -1.27
CA ASP A 58 8.56 14.83 -0.69
C ASP A 58 9.33 13.70 -0.02
N TYR A 59 8.64 12.71 0.56
CA TYR A 59 9.27 11.74 1.47
C TYR A 59 9.13 10.29 1.06
N ILE A 60 8.27 9.95 0.10
CA ILE A 60 7.98 8.56 -0.26
C ILE A 60 8.47 8.25 -1.67
N GLY A 61 9.36 7.27 -1.78
CA GLY A 61 9.88 6.80 -3.06
C GLY A 61 9.19 5.55 -3.59
N GLY A 62 8.59 4.75 -2.71
CA GLY A 62 7.86 3.55 -3.08
C GLY A 62 6.74 3.24 -2.11
N VAL A 63 5.71 2.55 -2.56
CA VAL A 63 4.55 2.15 -1.75
C VAL A 63 4.24 0.68 -2.00
N ILE A 64 4.12 -0.09 -0.93
CA ILE A 64 3.70 -1.50 -1.00
C ILE A 64 2.19 -1.54 -0.80
N LEU A 65 1.48 -2.13 -1.77
CA LEU A 65 0.02 -2.17 -1.78
C LEU A 65 -0.52 -3.58 -1.52
N PHE A 66 -1.70 -3.66 -0.91
CA PHE A 66 -2.48 -4.89 -0.82
C PHE A 66 -3.22 -5.15 -2.14
N ASP A 67 -3.49 -6.42 -2.46
CA ASP A 67 -4.10 -6.84 -3.74
C ASP A 67 -5.42 -6.10 -4.04
N GLU A 68 -6.31 -5.97 -3.07
CA GLU A 68 -7.57 -5.23 -3.25
C GLU A 68 -7.30 -3.80 -3.70
N THR A 69 -6.34 -3.14 -3.07
CA THR A 69 -6.04 -1.72 -3.29
C THR A 69 -5.53 -1.45 -4.70
N ILE A 70 -4.70 -2.35 -5.23
CA ILE A 70 -4.11 -2.15 -6.56
C ILE A 70 -5.17 -2.17 -7.66
N ARG A 71 -6.34 -2.74 -7.37
CA ARG A 71 -7.47 -2.87 -8.31
C ARG A 71 -8.53 -1.79 -8.14
N GLN A 72 -8.39 -0.93 -7.14
CA GLN A 72 -9.39 0.10 -6.85
C GLN A 72 -9.13 1.36 -7.66
N THR A 73 -10.22 2.08 -7.97
CA THR A 73 -10.18 3.36 -8.67
C THR A 73 -10.65 4.45 -7.71
N THR A 74 -9.92 5.57 -7.66
CA THR A 74 -10.26 6.70 -6.80
C THR A 74 -11.50 7.43 -7.29
N THR A 75 -12.04 8.31 -6.46
CA THR A 75 -13.15 9.18 -6.82
C THR A 75 -12.82 10.15 -7.95
N LEU A 76 -11.53 10.37 -8.21
CA LEU A 76 -11.03 11.22 -9.29
C LEU A 76 -10.85 10.46 -10.62
N GLY A 77 -11.20 9.18 -10.67
CA GLY A 77 -11.07 8.37 -11.87
C GLY A 77 -9.68 7.77 -12.10
N LEU A 78 -8.72 7.98 -11.20
CA LEU A 78 -7.40 7.38 -11.25
C LEU A 78 -7.39 6.05 -10.49
N THR A 79 -6.66 5.06 -11.00
CA THR A 79 -6.38 3.87 -10.18
C THR A 79 -5.44 4.24 -9.04
N ILE A 80 -5.39 3.42 -7.99
CA ILE A 80 -4.47 3.69 -6.88
C ILE A 80 -3.00 3.71 -7.35
N PRO A 81 -2.51 2.77 -8.18
CA PRO A 81 -1.16 2.89 -8.74
C PRO A 81 -0.91 4.17 -9.51
N GLU A 82 -1.89 4.63 -10.29
CA GLU A 82 -1.77 5.89 -11.04
C GLU A 82 -1.67 7.10 -10.10
N LEU A 83 -2.45 7.11 -9.02
CA LEU A 83 -2.38 8.17 -8.01
C LEU A 83 -1.00 8.22 -7.36
N ILE A 84 -0.44 7.07 -7.00
CA ILE A 84 0.89 6.98 -6.40
C ILE A 84 1.96 7.46 -7.38
N ALA A 85 1.87 7.04 -8.64
CA ALA A 85 2.80 7.47 -9.69
C ALA A 85 2.72 8.97 -9.96
N LYS A 86 1.53 9.56 -9.86
CA LYS A 86 1.32 11.00 -10.00
C LYS A 86 2.13 11.79 -8.97
N HIS A 87 2.30 11.25 -7.77
CA HIS A 87 3.10 11.85 -6.70
C HIS A 87 4.59 11.49 -6.79
N GLY A 88 5.01 10.79 -7.84
CA GLY A 88 6.40 10.46 -8.07
C GLY A 88 6.91 9.20 -7.36
N ALA A 89 6.05 8.46 -6.66
CA ALA A 89 6.42 7.21 -6.01
C ALA A 89 6.18 6.01 -6.93
N ILE A 90 6.85 4.89 -6.64
CA ILE A 90 6.71 3.66 -7.40
C ILE A 90 5.75 2.72 -6.66
N PRO A 91 4.61 2.33 -7.27
CA PRO A 91 3.71 1.35 -6.65
C PRO A 91 4.29 -0.06 -6.71
N GLY A 92 4.13 -0.81 -5.63
CA GLY A 92 4.49 -2.21 -5.53
C GLY A 92 3.35 -3.03 -4.96
N ILE A 93 3.47 -4.34 -4.97
CA ILE A 93 2.42 -5.25 -4.48
C ILE A 93 2.98 -6.21 -3.44
N LYS A 94 2.18 -6.45 -2.40
CA LYS A 94 2.42 -7.50 -1.43
C LYS A 94 2.16 -8.86 -2.09
N VAL A 95 3.20 -9.68 -2.20
CA VAL A 95 3.10 -11.01 -2.85
C VAL A 95 3.00 -12.17 -1.86
N ASP A 96 3.25 -11.93 -0.57
CA ASP A 96 3.11 -12.98 0.44
C ASP A 96 1.66 -13.07 0.94
N LYS A 97 1.34 -14.19 1.58
CA LYS A 97 0.02 -14.45 2.16
C LYS A 97 0.09 -14.52 3.69
N GLY A 98 1.12 -13.91 4.27
CA GLY A 98 1.38 -13.95 5.68
C GLY A 98 2.17 -15.18 6.11
N ALA A 99 2.52 -15.23 7.40
CA ALA A 99 3.25 -16.36 7.96
C ALA A 99 2.31 -17.56 8.06
N LYS A 100 2.76 -18.70 7.52
CA LYS A 100 2.03 -19.96 7.57
C LYS A 100 2.97 -21.08 7.96
N PRO A 101 2.49 -22.11 8.67
CA PRO A 101 3.31 -23.29 8.96
C PRO A 101 3.80 -23.92 7.66
N LEU A 102 5.07 -24.31 7.65
CA LEU A 102 5.62 -25.08 6.54
C LEU A 102 4.99 -26.47 6.55
N ALA A 103 4.63 -26.99 5.38
CA ALA A 103 4.07 -28.33 5.27
C ALA A 103 5.01 -29.38 5.89
N GLY A 104 4.49 -30.18 6.85
CA GLY A 104 5.26 -31.17 7.59
C GLY A 104 5.98 -30.63 8.83
N SER A 105 5.84 -29.34 9.14
CA SER A 105 6.39 -28.74 10.36
C SER A 105 5.38 -28.83 11.51
N PHE A 106 5.87 -28.86 12.74
CA PHE A 106 5.07 -28.85 13.96
C PHE A 106 5.21 -27.49 14.65
N ASP A 107 4.30 -26.58 14.39
CA ASP A 107 4.18 -25.27 15.06
C ASP A 107 5.51 -24.49 15.22
N GLU A 108 6.36 -24.55 14.24
CA GLU A 108 7.61 -23.80 14.19
C GLU A 108 7.48 -22.49 13.45
#